data_c0fe9e191dfe6b9a8862534a20c202bc
#
_entry.id   c0fe9e191dfe6b9a8862534a20c202bc
#
_cell.length_a   1.000
_cell.length_b   1.000
_cell.length_c   1.000
_cell.angle_alpha   90.00
_cell.angle_beta   90.00
_cell.angle_gamma   90.00
#
_symmetry.space_group_name_H-M   'P 1'
#
loop_
_entity.id
_entity.type
_entity.pdbx_description
1 polymer ?
#
loop_
_entity_poly.entity_id
_entity_poly.type
_entity_poly.pdbx_seq_one_letter_code
_entity_poly.pdbx_strand_id
1 'polypeptide(L)'
;MKSFAVTWDYRCPFARLVHLHLLDGLAAGADWDITFVPFSLGQVHVADGEPPIWDRPDDDSGLLALRAGVVVRDRFPDAFLGVHRALFDVRHVRAEKLDEDTVRDVLTSHGVPADVVFAEIADGAPLDTVRKEHEAASHDHHVWGVPTFIVGDQAVFVRLTTDSAGDGELARARVDRILDLASGFPELNEFKHTSIPR
;
A
#
# COMPACT_ATOMS: atom_id res chain seq x y z
N MET A 1 -5.18 -1.70 21.45
CA MET A 1 -5.21 -1.90 19.99
C MET A 1 -5.45 -0.57 19.30
N LYS A 2 -4.54 -0.12 18.43
CA LYS A 2 -4.72 1.09 17.60
C LYS A 2 -5.28 0.66 16.24
N SER A 3 -6.46 1.17 15.85
CA SER A 3 -7.09 0.86 14.56
C SER A 3 -6.89 2.02 13.59
N PHE A 4 -6.43 1.74 12.37
CA PHE A 4 -6.19 2.71 11.32
C PHE A 4 -6.15 2.05 9.94
N ALA A 5 -6.31 2.85 8.89
CA ALA A 5 -6.06 2.40 7.54
C ALA A 5 -4.77 3.03 6.98
N VAL A 6 -4.18 2.36 5.99
CA VAL A 6 -3.00 2.87 5.27
C VAL A 6 -3.09 2.52 3.80
N THR A 7 -2.79 3.51 2.96
CA THR A 7 -2.87 3.34 1.51
C THR A 7 -1.56 2.85 0.90
N TRP A 8 -1.64 2.01 -0.17
CA TRP A 8 -0.45 1.53 -0.87
C TRP A 8 -0.59 1.52 -2.40
N ASP A 9 0.52 1.73 -3.07
CA ASP A 9 0.79 1.32 -4.45
C ASP A 9 2.22 0.76 -4.47
N TYR A 10 2.40 -0.42 -5.04
CA TYR A 10 3.72 -1.09 -5.07
C TYR A 10 4.78 -0.31 -5.85
N ARG A 11 4.40 0.65 -6.69
CA ARG A 11 5.34 1.51 -7.42
C ARG A 11 5.92 2.64 -6.58
N CYS A 12 5.31 2.95 -5.43
CA CYS A 12 5.77 4.05 -4.59
C CYS A 12 6.88 3.63 -3.63
N PRO A 13 8.09 4.21 -3.73
CA PRO A 13 9.18 3.89 -2.81
C PRO A 13 8.88 4.33 -1.37
N PHE A 14 8.15 5.42 -1.19
CA PHE A 14 7.78 5.89 0.14
C PHE A 14 6.71 5.01 0.79
N ALA A 15 5.76 4.49 -0.01
CA ALA A 15 4.82 3.48 0.47
C ALA A 15 5.57 2.22 0.94
N ARG A 16 6.55 1.74 0.16
CA ARG A 16 7.41 0.63 0.60
C ARG A 16 8.02 0.89 1.97
N LEU A 17 8.68 2.04 2.17
CA LEU A 17 9.35 2.34 3.43
C LEU A 17 8.40 2.36 4.63
N VAL A 18 7.22 2.95 4.48
CA VAL A 18 6.19 2.94 5.53
C VAL A 18 5.67 1.53 5.77
N HIS A 19 5.34 0.79 4.72
CA HIS A 19 4.82 -0.57 4.86
C HIS A 19 5.84 -1.53 5.47
N LEU A 20 7.13 -1.38 5.21
CA LEU A 20 8.16 -2.15 5.92
C LEU A 20 8.13 -1.90 7.44
N HIS A 21 7.93 -0.65 7.88
CA HIS A 21 7.75 -0.36 9.31
C HIS A 21 6.49 -1.04 9.88
N LEU A 22 5.38 -1.04 9.11
CA LEU A 22 4.16 -1.74 9.55
C LEU A 22 4.39 -3.23 9.70
N LEU A 23 5.01 -3.86 8.70
CA LEU A 23 5.29 -5.30 8.70
C LEU A 23 6.24 -5.71 9.82
N ASP A 24 7.32 -4.96 10.03
CA ASP A 24 8.30 -5.24 11.09
C ASP A 24 7.70 -4.98 12.48
N GLY A 25 6.88 -3.93 12.63
CA GLY A 25 6.16 -3.67 13.88
C GLY A 25 5.16 -4.77 14.23
N LEU A 26 4.38 -5.25 13.25
CA LEU A 26 3.47 -6.39 13.45
C LEU A 26 4.24 -7.66 13.83
N ALA A 27 5.37 -7.95 13.18
CA ALA A 27 6.22 -9.08 13.52
C ALA A 27 6.81 -8.99 14.94
N ALA A 28 7.01 -7.77 15.46
CA ALA A 28 7.42 -7.51 16.84
C ALA A 28 6.24 -7.45 17.83
N GLY A 29 5.03 -7.83 17.42
CA GLY A 29 3.87 -7.91 18.29
C GLY A 29 3.20 -6.55 18.56
N ALA A 30 3.27 -5.60 17.62
CA ALA A 30 2.52 -4.35 17.73
C ALA A 30 1.02 -4.62 17.81
N ASP A 31 0.33 -3.97 18.74
CA ASP A 31 -1.11 -4.09 18.96
C ASP A 31 -1.88 -3.13 18.02
N TRP A 32 -1.79 -3.43 16.71
CA TRP A 32 -2.43 -2.66 15.65
C TRP A 32 -3.48 -3.48 14.89
N ASP A 33 -4.58 -2.82 14.57
CA ASP A 33 -5.59 -3.29 13.62
C ASP A 33 -5.50 -2.44 12.36
N ILE A 34 -4.90 -2.99 11.31
CA ILE A 34 -4.55 -2.25 10.10
C ILE A 34 -5.45 -2.65 8.94
N THR A 35 -6.17 -1.69 8.39
CA THR A 35 -6.84 -1.83 7.09
C THR A 35 -5.88 -1.37 5.99
N PHE A 36 -5.45 -2.30 5.15
CA PHE A 36 -4.62 -2.00 3.98
C PHE A 36 -5.51 -1.60 2.80
N VAL A 37 -5.36 -0.36 2.29
CA VAL A 37 -6.21 0.22 1.24
C VAL A 37 -5.43 0.39 -0.06
N PRO A 38 -5.76 -0.33 -1.16
CA PRO A 38 -5.11 -0.12 -2.44
C PRO A 38 -5.45 1.25 -3.00
N PHE A 39 -4.44 1.94 -3.52
CA PHE A 39 -4.61 3.29 -4.04
C PHE A 39 -3.73 3.49 -5.28
N SER A 40 -4.32 3.49 -6.47
CA SER A 40 -3.58 3.53 -7.73
C SER A 40 -2.96 4.91 -8.00
N LEU A 41 -1.64 4.98 -8.06
CA LEU A 41 -0.93 6.16 -8.58
C LEU A 41 -1.15 6.36 -10.08
N GLY A 42 -1.46 5.29 -10.82
CA GLY A 42 -1.86 5.41 -12.22
C GLY A 42 -3.11 6.27 -12.37
N GLN A 43 -4.12 6.07 -11.52
CA GLN A 43 -5.33 6.89 -11.53
C GLN A 43 -5.06 8.35 -11.13
N VAL A 44 -4.19 8.58 -10.14
CA VAL A 44 -3.82 9.95 -9.73
C VAL A 44 -3.15 10.75 -10.87
N HIS A 45 -2.44 10.06 -11.75
CA HIS A 45 -1.71 10.69 -12.86
C HIS A 45 -2.47 10.70 -14.18
N VAL A 46 -3.74 10.31 -14.21
CA VAL A 46 -4.59 10.46 -15.40
C VAL A 46 -4.76 11.95 -15.68
N ALA A 47 -4.45 12.36 -16.92
CA ALA A 47 -4.62 13.76 -17.31
C ALA A 47 -6.09 14.14 -17.46
N ASP A 48 -6.38 15.43 -17.31
CA ASP A 48 -7.74 15.95 -17.47
C ASP A 48 -8.28 15.61 -18.87
N GLY A 49 -9.46 14.98 -18.90
CA GLY A 49 -10.13 14.57 -20.14
C GLY A 49 -9.70 13.19 -20.68
N GLU A 50 -8.71 12.54 -20.10
CA GLU A 50 -8.35 11.17 -20.42
C GLU A 50 -9.28 10.17 -19.70
N PRO A 51 -9.56 9.00 -20.31
CA PRO A 51 -10.35 7.97 -19.64
C PRO A 51 -9.61 7.45 -18.40
N PRO A 52 -10.36 7.09 -17.34
CA PRO A 52 -9.77 6.57 -16.12
C PRO A 52 -8.99 5.28 -16.40
N ILE A 53 -7.99 5.00 -15.54
CA ILE A 53 -7.15 3.81 -15.70
C ILE A 53 -7.96 2.51 -15.58
N TRP A 54 -9.12 2.56 -14.94
CA TRP A 54 -10.02 1.43 -14.79
C TRP A 54 -10.58 0.92 -16.13
N ASP A 55 -10.71 1.81 -17.11
CA ASP A 55 -11.22 1.48 -18.46
C ASP A 55 -10.11 0.95 -19.39
N ARG A 56 -8.85 1.04 -18.96
CA ARG A 56 -7.66 0.60 -19.68
C ARG A 56 -6.62 -0.02 -18.73
N PRO A 57 -7.01 -1.08 -17.99
CA PRO A 57 -6.18 -1.61 -16.89
C PRO A 57 -4.83 -2.18 -17.34
N ASP A 58 -4.69 -2.55 -18.60
CA ASP A 58 -3.45 -3.12 -19.15
C ASP A 58 -2.41 -2.03 -19.50
N ASP A 59 -2.82 -0.76 -19.55
CA ASP A 59 -1.90 0.36 -19.77
C ASP A 59 -1.08 0.69 -18.52
N ASP A 60 -1.50 0.21 -17.35
CA ASP A 60 -0.83 0.47 -16.07
C ASP A 60 -0.26 -0.81 -15.45
N SER A 61 1.05 -0.96 -15.53
CA SER A 61 1.76 -2.11 -14.96
C SER A 61 1.62 -2.23 -13.42
N GLY A 62 1.24 -1.15 -12.72
CA GLY A 62 1.01 -1.17 -11.27
C GLY A 62 -0.33 -1.78 -10.88
N LEU A 63 -1.35 -1.71 -11.76
CA LEU A 63 -2.67 -2.26 -11.48
C LEU A 63 -2.66 -3.78 -11.35
N LEU A 64 -1.82 -4.49 -12.11
CA LEU A 64 -1.72 -5.94 -12.00
C LEU A 64 -1.31 -6.35 -10.58
N ALA A 65 -0.25 -5.74 -10.06
CA ALA A 65 0.21 -6.03 -8.70
C ALA A 65 -0.81 -5.61 -7.62
N LEU A 66 -1.49 -4.47 -7.79
CA LEU A 66 -2.56 -4.05 -6.87
C LEU A 66 -3.71 -5.06 -6.86
N ARG A 67 -4.17 -5.51 -8.03
CA ARG A 67 -5.22 -6.55 -8.15
C ARG A 67 -4.80 -7.84 -7.46
N ALA A 68 -3.57 -8.31 -7.72
CA ALA A 68 -3.03 -9.51 -7.06
C ALA A 68 -2.94 -9.32 -5.53
N GLY A 69 -2.45 -8.16 -5.07
CA GLY A 69 -2.37 -7.83 -3.65
C GLY A 69 -3.73 -7.84 -2.94
N VAL A 70 -4.78 -7.32 -3.60
CA VAL A 70 -6.16 -7.35 -3.09
C VAL A 70 -6.67 -8.78 -2.98
N VAL A 71 -6.51 -9.62 -4.01
CA VAL A 71 -6.91 -11.02 -3.93
C VAL A 71 -6.21 -11.73 -2.78
N VAL A 72 -4.90 -11.51 -2.61
CA VAL A 72 -4.15 -12.14 -1.51
C VAL A 72 -4.63 -11.63 -0.16
N ARG A 73 -4.83 -10.32 0.00
CA ARG A 73 -5.36 -9.72 1.23
C ARG A 73 -6.70 -10.35 1.65
N ASP A 74 -7.59 -10.53 0.69
CA ASP A 74 -8.98 -10.90 0.96
C ASP A 74 -9.19 -12.43 1.04
N ARG A 75 -8.40 -13.22 0.30
CA ARG A 75 -8.58 -14.69 0.18
C ARG A 75 -7.49 -15.50 0.88
N PHE A 76 -6.30 -14.92 1.05
CA PHE A 76 -5.13 -15.59 1.63
C PHE A 76 -4.47 -14.71 2.71
N PRO A 77 -5.22 -14.28 3.73
CA PRO A 77 -4.75 -13.28 4.70
C PRO A 77 -3.47 -13.69 5.42
N ASP A 78 -3.27 -14.99 5.67
CA ASP A 78 -2.05 -15.50 6.31
C ASP A 78 -0.79 -15.30 5.44
N ALA A 79 -0.94 -15.26 4.12
CA ALA A 79 0.17 -15.02 3.19
C ALA A 79 0.34 -13.53 2.85
N PHE A 80 -0.65 -12.69 3.15
CA PHE A 80 -0.70 -11.31 2.67
C PHE A 80 0.55 -10.51 3.03
N LEU A 81 0.96 -10.48 4.28
CA LEU A 81 2.09 -9.65 4.72
C LEU A 81 3.41 -10.06 4.04
N GLY A 82 3.60 -11.37 3.81
CA GLY A 82 4.78 -11.89 3.09
C GLY A 82 4.77 -11.50 1.62
N VAL A 83 3.66 -11.74 0.92
CA VAL A 83 3.47 -11.36 -0.49
C VAL A 83 3.60 -9.84 -0.66
N HIS A 84 2.99 -9.07 0.24
CA HIS A 84 3.01 -7.62 0.22
C HIS A 84 4.44 -7.05 0.30
N ARG A 85 5.27 -7.58 1.20
CA ARG A 85 6.70 -7.26 1.27
C ARG A 85 7.41 -7.62 -0.02
N ALA A 86 7.20 -8.84 -0.51
CA ALA A 86 7.90 -9.35 -1.69
C ALA A 86 7.58 -8.54 -2.96
N LEU A 87 6.33 -8.13 -3.17
CA LEU A 87 5.94 -7.28 -4.31
C LEU A 87 6.62 -5.89 -4.26
N PHE A 88 6.73 -5.28 -3.08
CA PHE A 88 7.53 -4.07 -2.92
C PHE A 88 9.01 -4.31 -3.21
N ASP A 89 9.57 -5.45 -2.78
CA ASP A 89 10.98 -5.76 -2.98
C ASP A 89 11.31 -6.08 -4.44
N VAL A 90 10.39 -6.71 -5.19
CA VAL A 90 10.49 -6.84 -6.65
C VAL A 90 10.79 -5.49 -7.29
N ARG A 91 9.95 -4.50 -7.00
CA ARG A 91 10.03 -3.20 -7.66
C ARG A 91 11.21 -2.36 -7.20
N HIS A 92 11.53 -2.36 -5.91
CA HIS A 92 12.43 -1.39 -5.29
C HIS A 92 13.80 -1.93 -4.87
N VAL A 93 13.93 -3.24 -4.69
CA VAL A 93 15.21 -3.88 -4.35
C VAL A 93 15.80 -4.58 -5.57
N ARG A 94 14.97 -5.39 -6.26
CA ARG A 94 15.41 -6.12 -7.46
C ARG A 94 15.36 -5.26 -8.73
N ALA A 95 14.66 -4.11 -8.69
CA ALA A 95 14.43 -3.21 -9.83
C ALA A 95 13.76 -3.90 -11.03
N GLU A 96 12.92 -4.90 -10.75
CA GLU A 96 12.18 -5.66 -11.74
C GLU A 96 10.80 -5.07 -12.01
N LYS A 97 10.19 -5.51 -13.11
CA LYS A 97 8.80 -5.15 -13.42
C LYS A 97 7.85 -6.02 -12.61
N LEU A 98 6.68 -5.47 -12.32
CA LEU A 98 5.56 -6.19 -11.71
C LEU A 98 4.65 -6.76 -12.83
N ASP A 99 5.25 -7.53 -13.75
CA ASP A 99 4.53 -8.24 -14.79
C ASP A 99 3.95 -9.58 -14.28
N GLU A 100 3.22 -10.27 -15.16
CA GLU A 100 2.53 -11.51 -14.80
C GLU A 100 3.49 -12.57 -14.26
N ASP A 101 4.60 -12.82 -14.96
CA ASP A 101 5.56 -13.86 -14.58
C ASP A 101 6.14 -13.57 -13.18
N THR A 102 6.55 -12.35 -12.95
CA THR A 102 7.14 -11.93 -11.66
C THR A 102 6.11 -11.99 -10.52
N VAL A 103 4.87 -11.59 -10.77
CA VAL A 103 3.81 -11.68 -9.75
C VAL A 103 3.48 -13.14 -9.47
N ARG A 104 3.41 -14.02 -10.48
CA ARG A 104 3.21 -15.47 -10.31
C ARG A 104 4.31 -16.11 -9.46
N ASP A 105 5.56 -15.75 -9.71
CA ASP A 105 6.72 -16.25 -8.95
C ASP A 105 6.62 -15.83 -7.47
N VAL A 106 6.26 -14.58 -7.19
CA VAL A 106 6.05 -14.11 -5.81
C VAL A 106 4.93 -14.90 -5.13
N LEU A 107 3.78 -15.04 -5.78
CA LEU A 107 2.64 -15.78 -5.23
C LEU A 107 3.03 -17.23 -4.90
N THR A 108 3.64 -17.92 -5.86
CA THR A 108 4.06 -19.33 -5.71
C THR A 108 5.07 -19.50 -4.58
N SER A 109 6.05 -18.60 -4.47
CA SER A 109 7.07 -18.65 -3.43
C SER A 109 6.51 -18.45 -2.01
N HIS A 110 5.31 -17.87 -1.91
CA HIS A 110 4.60 -17.69 -0.63
C HIS A 110 3.44 -18.68 -0.44
N GLY A 111 3.38 -19.74 -1.26
CA GLY A 111 2.36 -20.79 -1.11
C GLY A 111 0.96 -20.36 -1.57
N VAL A 112 0.85 -19.24 -2.30
CA VAL A 112 -0.42 -18.77 -2.84
C VAL A 112 -0.61 -19.37 -4.25
N PRO A 113 -1.75 -20.03 -4.54
CA PRO A 113 -2.00 -20.62 -5.86
C PRO A 113 -2.20 -19.53 -6.91
N ALA A 114 -1.14 -19.24 -7.69
CA ALA A 114 -1.13 -18.17 -8.66
C ALA A 114 -2.29 -18.26 -9.68
N ASP A 115 -2.62 -19.45 -10.16
CA ASP A 115 -3.73 -19.63 -11.12
C ASP A 115 -5.08 -19.22 -10.54
N VAL A 116 -5.32 -19.41 -9.25
CA VAL A 116 -6.54 -18.93 -8.58
C VAL A 116 -6.58 -17.41 -8.55
N VAL A 117 -5.45 -16.77 -8.19
CA VAL A 117 -5.34 -15.31 -8.16
C VAL A 117 -5.57 -14.70 -9.55
N PHE A 118 -4.95 -15.28 -10.58
CA PHE A 118 -5.09 -14.79 -11.96
C PHE A 118 -6.46 -15.07 -12.56
N ALA A 119 -7.13 -16.15 -12.17
CA ALA A 119 -8.52 -16.39 -12.56
C ALA A 119 -9.46 -15.30 -11.99
N GLU A 120 -9.28 -14.89 -10.73
CA GLU A 120 -10.05 -13.80 -10.15
C GLU A 120 -9.73 -12.44 -10.78
N ILE A 121 -8.44 -12.19 -11.12
CA ILE A 121 -8.04 -10.98 -11.86
C ILE A 121 -8.73 -10.93 -13.23
N ALA A 122 -8.82 -12.07 -13.93
CA ALA A 122 -9.48 -12.17 -15.23
C ALA A 122 -11.00 -11.98 -15.14
N ASP A 123 -11.63 -12.35 -14.02
CA ASP A 123 -13.07 -12.12 -13.76
C ASP A 123 -13.41 -10.64 -13.51
N GLY A 124 -12.42 -9.80 -13.17
CA GLY A 124 -12.56 -8.35 -13.00
C GLY A 124 -12.85 -7.87 -11.58
N ALA A 125 -13.34 -8.72 -10.69
CA ALA A 125 -13.71 -8.33 -9.32
C ALA A 125 -12.60 -7.63 -8.53
N PRO A 126 -11.31 -8.02 -8.62
CA PRO A 126 -10.23 -7.30 -7.93
C PRO A 126 -9.99 -5.88 -8.47
N LEU A 127 -10.24 -5.63 -9.76
CA LEU A 127 -10.17 -4.28 -10.33
C LEU A 127 -11.27 -3.38 -9.76
N ASP A 128 -12.48 -3.90 -9.67
CA ASP A 128 -13.61 -3.18 -9.07
C ASP A 128 -13.33 -2.87 -7.59
N THR A 129 -12.72 -3.79 -6.86
CA THR A 129 -12.31 -3.57 -5.46
C THR A 129 -11.26 -2.47 -5.35
N VAL A 130 -10.19 -2.51 -6.16
CA VAL A 130 -9.16 -1.46 -6.20
C VAL A 130 -9.78 -0.11 -6.52
N ARG A 131 -10.65 -0.05 -7.54
CA ARG A 131 -11.36 1.18 -7.92
C ARG A 131 -12.20 1.72 -6.77
N LYS A 132 -13.06 0.89 -6.20
CA LYS A 132 -13.98 1.29 -5.13
C LYS A 132 -13.24 1.82 -3.90
N GLU A 133 -12.19 1.12 -3.46
CA GLU A 133 -11.43 1.53 -2.29
C GLU A 133 -10.60 2.79 -2.55
N HIS A 134 -10.02 2.95 -3.75
CA HIS A 134 -9.36 4.16 -4.18
C HIS A 134 -10.31 5.36 -4.21
N GLU A 135 -11.48 5.20 -4.85
CA GLU A 135 -12.49 6.27 -4.96
C GLU A 135 -13.04 6.66 -3.59
N ALA A 136 -13.29 5.69 -2.70
CA ALA A 136 -13.72 5.96 -1.32
C ALA A 136 -12.66 6.75 -0.54
N ALA A 137 -11.38 6.33 -0.58
CA ALA A 137 -10.30 7.05 0.07
C ALA A 137 -10.15 8.49 -0.45
N SER A 138 -10.27 8.68 -1.76
CA SER A 138 -10.20 10.01 -2.39
C SER A 138 -11.40 10.89 -2.04
N HIS A 139 -12.61 10.33 -2.03
CA HIS A 139 -13.83 11.09 -1.79
C HIS A 139 -14.05 11.39 -0.30
N ASP A 140 -13.94 10.35 0.55
CA ASP A 140 -14.33 10.46 1.95
C ASP A 140 -13.23 11.08 2.81
N HIS A 141 -11.95 10.88 2.43
CA HIS A 141 -10.79 11.31 3.20
C HIS A 141 -9.85 12.26 2.43
N HIS A 142 -10.21 12.65 1.21
CA HIS A 142 -9.39 13.52 0.35
C HIS A 142 -7.97 13.01 0.12
N VAL A 143 -7.80 11.68 0.09
CA VAL A 143 -6.50 11.05 -0.19
C VAL A 143 -6.10 11.35 -1.63
N TRP A 144 -4.87 11.81 -1.80
CA TRP A 144 -4.29 12.18 -3.11
C TRP A 144 -2.99 11.44 -3.43
N GLY A 145 -2.53 10.57 -2.56
CA GLY A 145 -1.29 9.83 -2.76
C GLY A 145 -1.02 8.77 -1.68
N VAL A 146 0.10 8.08 -1.84
CA VAL A 146 0.54 7.00 -0.95
C VAL A 146 1.95 7.26 -0.42
N PRO A 147 2.26 6.85 0.80
CA PRO A 147 1.37 6.28 1.81
C PRO A 147 0.59 7.35 2.57
N THR A 148 -0.69 7.14 2.75
CA THR A 148 -1.55 7.96 3.61
C THR A 148 -2.11 7.10 4.74
N PHE A 149 -1.96 7.56 5.97
CA PHE A 149 -2.60 6.99 7.16
C PHE A 149 -3.97 7.62 7.34
N ILE A 150 -4.98 6.80 7.61
CA ILE A 150 -6.34 7.25 7.92
C ILE A 150 -6.63 6.81 9.36
N VAL A 151 -6.81 7.78 10.25
CA VAL A 151 -7.00 7.56 11.70
C VAL A 151 -8.27 8.32 12.11
N GLY A 152 -9.38 7.59 12.30
CA GLY A 152 -10.69 8.22 12.46
C GLY A 152 -11.03 9.06 11.24
N ASP A 153 -11.34 10.33 11.44
CA ASP A 153 -11.68 11.28 10.37
C ASP A 153 -10.45 12.00 9.77
N GLN A 154 -9.24 11.70 10.27
CA GLN A 154 -8.00 12.34 9.81
C GLN A 154 -7.29 11.47 8.79
N ALA A 155 -6.87 12.06 7.67
CA ALA A 155 -6.00 11.43 6.69
C ALA A 155 -4.69 12.21 6.56
N VAL A 156 -3.57 11.54 6.82
CA VAL A 156 -2.25 12.19 6.87
C VAL A 156 -1.28 11.48 5.94
N PHE A 157 -0.78 12.22 4.92
CA PHE A 157 0.26 11.72 4.03
C PHE A 157 1.62 11.76 4.73
N VAL A 158 2.30 10.61 4.80
CA VAL A 158 3.57 10.45 5.54
C VAL A 158 4.67 9.87 4.65
N ARG A 159 5.78 10.57 4.51
CA ARG A 159 6.97 10.04 3.86
C ARG A 159 8.07 9.74 4.89
N LEU A 160 8.41 8.47 5.02
CA LEU A 160 9.66 8.06 5.65
C LEU A 160 10.78 7.99 4.60
N THR A 161 11.99 8.29 4.99
CA THR A 161 13.17 8.31 4.09
C THR A 161 14.09 7.11 4.30
N THR A 162 13.83 6.32 5.34
CA THR A 162 14.55 5.08 5.64
C THR A 162 13.56 4.00 6.04
N ASP A 163 13.92 2.75 5.84
CA ASP A 163 13.18 1.61 6.39
C ASP A 163 13.54 1.37 7.87
N SER A 164 12.95 0.33 8.44
CA SER A 164 13.21 -0.14 9.81
C SER A 164 14.43 -1.04 9.92
N ALA A 165 14.99 -1.49 8.81
CA ALA A 165 16.08 -2.47 8.72
C ALA A 165 15.82 -3.75 9.55
N GLY A 166 14.55 -4.17 9.68
CA GLY A 166 14.12 -5.30 10.49
C GLY A 166 14.04 -5.04 12.01
N ASP A 167 14.31 -3.82 12.46
CA ASP A 167 14.13 -3.43 13.87
C ASP A 167 12.65 -3.15 14.16
N GLY A 168 11.94 -4.17 14.64
CA GLY A 168 10.51 -4.10 14.90
C GLY A 168 10.13 -3.16 16.04
N GLU A 169 10.97 -3.00 17.07
CA GLU A 169 10.73 -2.06 18.18
C GLU A 169 10.86 -0.61 17.68
N LEU A 170 11.87 -0.33 16.87
CA LEU A 170 12.03 0.98 16.23
C LEU A 170 10.86 1.27 15.29
N ALA A 171 10.45 0.26 14.50
CA ALA A 171 9.31 0.35 13.59
C ALA A 171 8.03 0.70 14.35
N ARG A 172 7.73 -0.04 15.42
CA ARG A 172 6.58 0.21 16.30
C ARG A 172 6.61 1.61 16.86
N ALA A 173 7.73 2.03 17.44
CA ALA A 173 7.86 3.36 18.04
C ALA A 173 7.66 4.50 17.04
N ARG A 174 8.09 4.32 15.78
CA ARG A 174 7.91 5.32 14.72
C ARG A 174 6.45 5.41 14.28
N VAL A 175 5.82 4.27 13.99
CA VAL A 175 4.42 4.23 13.58
C VAL A 175 3.49 4.74 14.68
N ASP A 176 3.72 4.34 15.93
CA ASP A 176 2.92 4.84 17.05
C ASP A 176 2.97 6.37 17.18
N ARG A 177 4.13 6.99 16.96
CA ARG A 177 4.25 8.46 16.95
C ARG A 177 3.55 9.11 15.78
N ILE A 178 3.57 8.48 14.59
CA ILE A 178 2.80 8.96 13.43
C ILE A 178 1.32 8.97 13.77
N LEU A 179 0.81 7.86 14.33
CA LEU A 179 -0.60 7.75 14.72
C LEU A 179 -0.99 8.76 15.80
N ASP A 180 -0.12 8.97 16.80
CA ASP A 180 -0.35 9.95 17.87
C ASP A 180 -0.36 11.39 17.34
N LEU A 181 0.50 11.71 16.36
CA LEU A 181 0.48 13.02 15.67
C LEU A 181 -0.77 13.19 14.82
N ALA A 182 -1.13 12.18 14.04
CA ALA A 182 -2.30 12.22 13.15
C ALA A 182 -3.61 12.42 13.95
N SER A 183 -3.76 11.76 15.09
CA SER A 183 -4.98 11.85 15.90
C SER A 183 -4.98 13.02 16.89
N GLY A 184 -3.80 13.42 17.39
CA GLY A 184 -3.66 14.40 18.47
C GLY A 184 -3.47 15.85 18.02
N PHE A 185 -3.09 16.07 16.75
CA PHE A 185 -2.77 17.40 16.24
C PHE A 185 -3.39 17.63 14.84
N PRO A 186 -4.71 17.70 14.72
CA PRO A 186 -5.39 17.84 13.43
C PRO A 186 -5.05 19.13 12.70
N GLU A 187 -4.55 20.15 13.41
CA GLU A 187 -4.08 21.42 12.87
C GLU A 187 -2.66 21.37 12.30
N LEU A 188 -1.89 20.29 12.54
CA LEU A 188 -0.54 20.12 12.03
C LEU A 188 -0.54 19.68 10.57
N ASN A 189 -0.57 20.63 9.65
CA ASN A 189 -0.62 20.34 8.22
C ASN A 189 0.72 19.87 7.62
N GLU A 190 1.84 20.39 8.10
CA GLU A 190 3.16 20.08 7.53
C GLU A 190 4.26 20.03 8.58
N PHE A 191 5.03 18.93 8.54
CA PHE A 191 6.26 18.76 9.29
C PHE A 191 7.36 18.22 8.39
N LYS A 192 8.38 19.05 8.12
CA LYS A 192 9.50 18.69 7.22
C LYS A 192 10.86 18.97 7.83
N HIS A 193 11.77 18.02 7.73
CA HIS A 193 13.18 18.26 7.97
C HIS A 193 13.76 19.07 6.82
N THR A 194 14.29 20.25 7.07
CA THR A 194 14.79 21.18 6.05
C THR A 194 16.05 20.69 5.33
N SER A 195 16.79 19.76 5.95
CA SER A 195 17.98 19.13 5.36
C SER A 195 17.68 17.99 4.38
N ILE A 196 16.42 17.52 4.31
CA ILE A 196 16.01 16.46 3.39
C ILE A 196 15.50 17.11 2.09
N PRO A 197 16.04 16.75 0.92
CA PRO A 197 15.58 17.28 -0.36
C PRO A 197 14.09 17.05 -0.59
N ARG A 198 13.46 18.00 -1.30
CA ARG A 198 12.04 17.92 -1.68
C ARG A 198 11.80 16.91 -2.79
#